data_77de60311c5dcfc3af330569303a8ccd
#
_entry.id   77de60311c5dcfc3af330569303a8ccd
#
_cell.length_a   1.000
_cell.length_b   1.000
_cell.length_c   1.000
_cell.angle_alpha   90.00
_cell.angle_beta   90.00
_cell.angle_gamma   90.00
#
_symmetry.space_group_name_H-M   'P 1'
#
loop_
_entity.id
_entity.type
_entity.pdbx_description
1 polymer ?
#
loop_
_entity_poly.entity_id
_entity_poly.type
_entity_poly.pdbx_seq_one_letter_code
_entity_poly.pdbx_strand_id
1 'polypeptide(L)'
;MGTEKMVLVVDDDQAVLETMQILLEGHGGFHVHCAKGSLGANACFSAHAHLDAIIADVLLAGETTGIDLCNLGRRLHPQVGLVVISADPHVEMEGLPKNSVYLRKPFGGNELFAAIEQAQVLAQPT
;
A
#
# COMPACT_ATOMS: atom_id res chain seq x y z
N MET A 1 25.41 -3.49 -1.50
CA MET A 1 24.33 -4.42 -1.17
C MET A 1 23.01 -3.66 -1.06
N GLY A 2 22.14 -3.89 -2.00
CA GLY A 2 20.83 -3.25 -1.96
C GLY A 2 19.93 -3.94 -0.94
N THR A 3 19.22 -3.15 -0.16
CA THR A 3 18.17 -3.67 0.69
C THR A 3 16.87 -3.61 -0.09
N GLU A 4 16.14 -4.71 -0.09
CA GLU A 4 14.83 -4.72 -0.70
C GLU A 4 13.86 -3.88 0.14
N LYS A 5 12.98 -3.18 -0.53
CA LYS A 5 11.90 -2.45 0.13
C LYS A 5 10.78 -3.41 0.45
N MET A 6 10.31 -3.35 1.69
CA MET A 6 9.20 -4.18 2.17
C MET A 6 7.89 -3.48 1.88
N VAL A 7 7.04 -4.09 1.06
CA VAL A 7 5.77 -3.52 0.65
C VAL A 7 4.63 -4.45 1.03
N LEU A 8 3.62 -3.91 1.70
CA LEU A 8 2.38 -4.63 1.96
C LEU A 8 1.33 -4.19 0.95
N VAL A 9 0.75 -5.14 0.24
CA VAL A 9 -0.37 -4.90 -0.69
C VAL A 9 -1.63 -5.49 -0.10
N VAL A 10 -2.67 -4.69 0.04
CA VAL A 10 -3.96 -5.11 0.59
C VAL A 10 -5.05 -4.90 -0.46
N ASP A 11 -5.66 -6.00 -0.89
CA ASP A 11 -6.76 -5.98 -1.85
C ASP A 11 -7.53 -7.29 -1.69
N ASP A 12 -8.85 -7.25 -1.72
CA ASP A 12 -9.66 -8.46 -1.57
C ASP A 12 -9.73 -9.31 -2.85
N ASP A 13 -9.24 -8.78 -3.97
CA ASP A 13 -9.17 -9.50 -5.24
C ASP A 13 -7.81 -10.19 -5.37
N GLN A 14 -7.82 -11.53 -5.37
CA GLN A 14 -6.61 -12.33 -5.48
C GLN A 14 -5.84 -12.05 -6.77
N ALA A 15 -6.53 -11.81 -7.87
CA ALA A 15 -5.88 -11.52 -9.15
C ALA A 15 -5.11 -10.20 -9.10
N VAL A 16 -5.65 -9.20 -8.41
CA VAL A 16 -4.96 -7.91 -8.22
C VAL A 16 -3.70 -8.10 -7.37
N LEU A 17 -3.79 -8.86 -6.29
CA LEU A 17 -2.62 -9.15 -5.44
C LEU A 17 -1.51 -9.84 -6.22
N GLU A 18 -1.85 -10.85 -7.01
CA GLU A 18 -0.88 -11.58 -7.82
C GLU A 18 -0.23 -10.68 -8.86
N THR A 19 -1.02 -9.85 -9.53
CA THR A 19 -0.52 -8.91 -10.53
C THR A 19 0.44 -7.91 -9.90
N MET A 20 0.09 -7.35 -8.76
CA MET A 20 0.96 -6.40 -8.06
C MET A 20 2.26 -7.05 -7.61
N GLN A 21 2.18 -8.27 -7.09
CA GLN A 21 3.38 -9.00 -6.67
C GLN A 21 4.31 -9.25 -7.86
N ILE A 22 3.75 -9.69 -8.99
CA ILE A 22 4.54 -9.92 -10.20
C ILE A 22 5.20 -8.64 -10.68
N LEU A 23 4.46 -7.53 -10.72
CA LEU A 23 4.98 -6.24 -11.17
C LEU A 23 6.12 -5.76 -10.27
N LEU A 24 5.91 -5.79 -8.97
CA LEU A 24 6.88 -5.24 -8.02
C LEU A 24 8.12 -6.12 -7.90
N GLU A 25 7.94 -7.42 -7.73
CA GLU A 25 9.08 -8.33 -7.60
C GLU A 25 9.82 -8.48 -8.92
N GLY A 26 9.11 -8.41 -10.04
CA GLY A 26 9.73 -8.44 -11.36
C GLY A 26 10.55 -7.20 -11.68
N HIS A 27 10.16 -6.05 -11.12
CA HIS A 27 10.94 -4.81 -11.27
C HIS A 27 12.29 -4.91 -10.53
N GLY A 28 12.32 -5.66 -9.43
CA GLY A 28 13.49 -5.78 -8.59
C GLY A 28 13.52 -4.73 -7.48
N GLY A 29 14.09 -5.09 -6.37
CA GLY A 29 14.23 -4.19 -5.22
C GLY A 29 13.04 -4.16 -4.28
N PHE A 30 12.02 -4.98 -4.51
CA PHE A 30 10.85 -5.06 -3.65
C PHE A 30 10.64 -6.47 -3.13
N HIS A 31 10.27 -6.56 -1.85
CA HIS A 31 9.75 -7.78 -1.25
C HIS A 31 8.31 -7.52 -0.87
N VAL A 32 7.39 -8.31 -1.40
CA VAL A 32 5.95 -8.03 -1.34
C VAL A 32 5.25 -9.02 -0.41
N HIS A 33 4.49 -8.47 0.52
CA HIS A 33 3.54 -9.22 1.32
C HIS A 33 2.14 -8.86 0.86
N CYS A 34 1.29 -9.86 0.71
CA CYS A 34 -0.09 -9.68 0.26
C CYS A 34 -1.06 -10.02 1.37
N ALA A 35 -2.12 -9.21 1.50
CA ALA A 35 -3.19 -9.47 2.43
C ALA A 35 -4.53 -9.16 1.76
N LYS A 36 -5.56 -9.96 2.05
CA LYS A 36 -6.89 -9.76 1.48
C LYS A 36 -7.75 -8.81 2.30
N GLY A 37 -7.36 -8.52 3.53
CA GLY A 37 -8.14 -7.66 4.41
C GLY A 37 -7.40 -7.37 5.70
N SER A 38 -8.15 -6.92 6.69
CA SER A 38 -7.59 -6.43 7.95
C SER A 38 -6.83 -7.51 8.74
N LEU A 39 -7.31 -8.74 8.74
CA LEU A 39 -6.66 -9.81 9.49
C LEU A 39 -5.23 -10.06 9.01
N GLY A 40 -5.06 -10.23 7.70
CA GLY A 40 -3.74 -10.44 7.11
C GLY A 40 -2.85 -9.22 7.23
N ALA A 41 -3.42 -8.01 7.06
CA ALA A 41 -2.68 -6.76 7.21
C ALA A 41 -2.16 -6.60 8.64
N ASN A 42 -2.99 -6.85 9.64
CA ASN A 42 -2.60 -6.75 11.04
C ASN A 42 -1.50 -7.77 11.38
N ALA A 43 -1.60 -8.98 10.83
CA ALA A 43 -0.57 -9.98 11.02
C ALA A 43 0.78 -9.51 10.44
N CYS A 44 0.74 -8.87 9.28
CA CYS A 44 1.93 -8.30 8.64
C CYS A 44 2.53 -7.17 9.50
N PHE A 45 1.70 -6.27 10.01
CA PHE A 45 2.17 -5.18 10.87
C PHE A 45 2.88 -5.69 12.11
N SER A 46 2.37 -6.77 12.71
CA SER A 46 2.96 -7.36 13.92
C SER A 46 4.21 -8.17 13.63
N ALA A 47 4.27 -8.82 12.48
CA ALA A 47 5.37 -9.73 12.14
C ALA A 47 6.63 -9.02 11.66
N HIS A 48 6.51 -7.80 11.16
CA HIS A 48 7.63 -7.08 10.54
C HIS A 48 7.95 -5.82 11.31
N ALA A 49 9.23 -5.65 11.65
CA ALA A 49 9.71 -4.46 12.35
C ALA A 49 9.77 -3.24 11.44
N HIS A 50 9.75 -3.43 10.12
CA HIS A 50 9.91 -2.35 9.15
C HIS A 50 9.04 -2.60 7.93
N LEU A 51 8.30 -1.57 7.53
CA LEU A 51 7.57 -1.53 6.26
C LEU A 51 7.92 -0.23 5.57
N ASP A 52 8.27 -0.32 4.29
CA ASP A 52 8.59 0.86 3.48
C ASP A 52 7.33 1.48 2.87
N ALA A 53 6.37 0.66 2.48
CA ALA A 53 5.14 1.16 1.87
C ALA A 53 3.97 0.20 2.10
N ILE A 54 2.77 0.78 2.14
CA ILE A 54 1.51 0.05 2.14
C ILE A 54 0.72 0.52 0.92
N ILE A 55 0.26 -0.43 0.12
CA ILE A 55 -0.63 -0.16 -1.02
C ILE A 55 -1.96 -0.83 -0.68
N ALA A 56 -3.01 -0.04 -0.52
CA ALA A 56 -4.29 -0.57 -0.09
C ALA A 56 -5.44 -0.06 -0.95
N ASP A 57 -6.33 -0.97 -1.35
CA ASP A 57 -7.58 -0.61 -1.98
C ASP A 57 -8.49 0.05 -0.94
N VAL A 58 -9.14 1.14 -1.32
CA VAL A 58 -10.10 1.84 -0.45
C VAL A 58 -11.26 0.90 -0.07
N LEU A 59 -11.75 0.14 -1.05
CA LEU A 59 -12.90 -0.75 -0.87
C LEU A 59 -12.42 -2.17 -0.60
N LEU A 60 -12.44 -2.55 0.67
CA LEU A 60 -12.15 -3.91 1.10
C LEU A 60 -13.43 -4.57 1.59
N ALA A 61 -13.51 -5.90 1.47
CA ALA A 61 -14.61 -6.63 2.05
C ALA A 61 -14.59 -6.51 3.57
N GLY A 62 -15.75 -6.28 4.18
CA GLY A 62 -15.88 -6.11 5.62
C GLY A 62 -16.01 -4.66 6.03
N GLU A 63 -15.87 -4.39 7.33
CA GLU A 63 -16.08 -3.07 7.90
C GLU A 63 -14.84 -2.18 7.82
N THR A 64 -13.66 -2.78 7.79
CA THR A 64 -12.40 -2.03 7.76
C THR A 64 -12.08 -1.62 6.33
N THR A 65 -11.85 -0.34 6.10
CA THR A 65 -11.48 0.17 4.79
C THR A 65 -9.95 0.17 4.61
N GLY A 66 -9.51 0.31 3.36
CA GLY A 66 -8.09 0.47 3.08
C GLY A 66 -7.50 1.73 3.72
N ILE A 67 -8.31 2.78 3.85
CA ILE A 67 -7.91 4.02 4.53
C ILE A 67 -7.64 3.75 6.01
N ASP A 68 -8.52 3.00 6.67
CA ASP A 68 -8.33 2.63 8.07
C ASP A 68 -7.06 1.83 8.27
N LEU A 69 -6.79 0.87 7.38
CA LEU A 69 -5.57 0.07 7.45
C LEU A 69 -4.32 0.90 7.23
N CYS A 70 -4.36 1.87 6.31
CA CYS A 70 -3.24 2.78 6.09
C CYS A 70 -2.96 3.62 7.33
N ASN A 71 -3.99 4.14 7.96
CA ASN A 71 -3.83 4.94 9.19
C ASN A 71 -3.27 4.11 10.33
N LEU A 72 -3.74 2.87 10.50
CA LEU A 72 -3.20 1.96 11.51
C LEU A 72 -1.74 1.62 11.21
N GLY A 73 -1.43 1.31 9.96
CA GLY A 73 -0.06 1.00 9.54
C GLY A 73 0.90 2.14 9.84
N ARG A 74 0.47 3.38 9.60
CA ARG A 74 1.30 4.55 9.88
C ARG A 74 1.52 4.76 11.38
N ARG A 75 0.53 4.44 12.22
CA ARG A 75 0.72 4.52 13.68
C ARG A 75 1.78 3.53 14.15
N LEU A 76 1.83 2.35 13.55
CA LEU A 76 2.79 1.31 13.90
C LEU A 76 4.15 1.50 13.21
N HIS A 77 4.14 2.10 12.03
CA HIS A 77 5.33 2.36 11.22
C HIS A 77 5.28 3.82 10.74
N PRO A 78 5.73 4.79 11.56
CA PRO A 78 5.50 6.22 11.29
C PRO A 78 6.08 6.74 9.99
N GLN A 79 7.08 6.08 9.44
CA GLN A 79 7.72 6.50 8.18
C GLN A 79 7.26 5.71 6.97
N VAL A 80 6.22 4.90 7.11
CA VAL A 80 5.71 4.09 5.99
C VAL A 80 5.06 4.99 4.94
N GLY A 81 5.38 4.74 3.67
CA GLY A 81 4.70 5.40 2.55
C GLY A 81 3.33 4.78 2.33
N LEU A 82 2.33 5.60 2.07
CA LEU A 82 0.96 5.14 1.86
C LEU A 82 0.51 5.42 0.44
N VAL A 83 0.10 4.36 -0.27
CA VAL A 83 -0.53 4.45 -1.59
C VAL A 83 -1.94 3.88 -1.46
N VAL A 84 -2.92 4.70 -1.77
CA VAL A 84 -4.33 4.31 -1.73
C VAL A 84 -4.81 4.11 -3.16
N ILE A 85 -5.36 2.95 -3.46
CA ILE A 85 -5.84 2.63 -4.80
C ILE A 85 -7.35 2.47 -4.82
N SER A 86 -7.98 2.84 -5.93
CA SER A 86 -9.42 2.64 -6.10
C SER A 86 -9.80 2.74 -7.57
N ALA A 87 -10.81 1.96 -7.96
CA ALA A 87 -11.48 2.10 -9.24
C ALA A 87 -12.66 3.08 -9.16
N ASP A 88 -13.06 3.47 -7.95
CA ASP A 88 -14.22 4.34 -7.74
C ASP A 88 -13.87 5.79 -8.09
N PRO A 89 -14.57 6.42 -9.08
CA PRO A 89 -14.30 7.80 -9.44
C PRO A 89 -14.79 8.80 -8.39
N HIS A 90 -15.55 8.36 -7.40
CA HIS A 90 -16.15 9.21 -6.37
C HIS A 90 -15.42 9.15 -5.03
N VAL A 91 -14.17 8.65 -5.01
CA VAL A 91 -13.37 8.66 -3.78
C VAL A 91 -13.15 10.10 -3.32
N GLU A 92 -13.48 10.36 -2.07
CA GLU A 92 -13.26 11.68 -1.48
C GLU A 92 -11.80 11.86 -1.10
N MET A 93 -11.14 12.79 -1.78
CA MET A 93 -9.73 13.05 -1.55
C MET A 93 -9.45 13.53 -0.13
N GLU A 94 -10.42 14.22 0.48
CA GLU A 94 -10.29 14.71 1.86
C GLU A 94 -10.28 13.58 2.90
N GLY A 95 -10.86 12.43 2.55
CA GLY A 95 -10.89 11.27 3.44
C GLY A 95 -9.60 10.45 3.40
N LEU A 96 -8.68 10.73 2.51
CA LEU A 96 -7.45 9.96 2.38
C LEU A 96 -6.47 10.26 3.52
N PRO A 97 -5.64 9.30 3.89
CA PRO A 97 -4.62 9.55 4.90
C PRO A 97 -3.72 10.72 4.51
N LYS A 98 -3.30 11.48 5.50
CA LYS A 98 -2.40 12.60 5.26
C LYS A 98 -1.08 12.11 4.67
N ASN A 99 -0.55 12.86 3.71
CA ASN A 99 0.71 12.53 3.04
C ASN A 99 0.67 11.14 2.36
N SER A 100 -0.47 10.76 1.82
CA SER A 100 -0.63 9.56 1.00
C SER A 100 -0.67 9.92 -0.47
N VAL A 101 -0.44 8.92 -1.32
CA VAL A 101 -0.58 9.05 -2.78
C VAL A 101 -1.81 8.27 -3.21
N TYR A 102 -2.67 8.90 -4.01
CA TYR A 102 -3.82 8.23 -4.58
C TYR A 102 -3.49 7.73 -5.98
N LEU A 103 -3.79 6.47 -6.25
CA LEU A 103 -3.57 5.85 -7.56
C LEU A 103 -4.87 5.23 -8.04
N ARG A 104 -5.37 5.73 -9.16
CA ARG A 104 -6.65 5.27 -9.72
C ARG A 104 -6.45 4.04 -10.61
N LYS A 105 -7.28 3.02 -10.44
CA LYS A 105 -7.32 1.85 -11.33
C LYS A 105 -7.99 2.23 -12.65
N PRO A 106 -7.56 1.72 -13.80
CA PRO A 106 -6.36 0.90 -13.99
C PRO A 106 -5.08 1.73 -14.05
N PHE A 107 -3.96 1.12 -13.66
CA PHE A 107 -2.66 1.78 -13.73
C PHE A 107 -1.60 0.79 -14.22
N GLY A 108 -0.52 1.32 -14.78
CA GLY A 108 0.61 0.52 -15.22
C GLY A 108 1.69 0.41 -14.15
N GLY A 109 2.70 -0.43 -14.43
CA GLY A 109 3.81 -0.63 -13.50
C GLY A 109 4.58 0.64 -13.20
N ASN A 110 4.84 1.46 -14.22
CA ASN A 110 5.58 2.72 -14.02
C ASN A 110 4.85 3.68 -13.09
N GLU A 111 3.53 3.75 -13.22
CA GLU A 111 2.69 4.57 -12.34
C GLU A 111 2.74 4.05 -10.91
N LEU A 112 2.71 2.74 -10.73
CA LEU A 112 2.80 2.11 -9.42
C LEU A 112 4.15 2.41 -8.75
N PHE A 113 5.25 2.25 -9.49
CA PHE A 113 6.59 2.50 -8.96
C PHE A 113 6.77 3.96 -8.57
N ALA A 114 6.29 4.88 -9.42
CA ALA A 114 6.34 6.31 -9.13
C ALA A 114 5.52 6.67 -7.89
N ALA A 115 4.35 6.04 -7.73
CA ALA A 115 3.50 6.28 -6.58
C ALA A 115 4.17 5.84 -5.27
N ILE A 116 4.83 4.68 -5.28
CA ILE A 116 5.56 4.18 -4.10
C ILE A 116 6.69 5.14 -3.74
N GLU A 117 7.47 5.54 -4.73
CA GLU A 117 8.58 6.47 -4.51
C GLU A 117 8.09 7.80 -3.94
N GLN A 118 7.04 8.37 -4.51
CA GLN A 118 6.45 9.60 -4.02
C GLN A 118 5.92 9.44 -2.60
N ALA A 119 5.25 8.32 -2.32
CA ALA A 119 4.71 8.05 -0.99
C ALA A 119 5.79 7.99 0.07
N GLN A 120 6.94 7.40 -0.26
CA GLN A 120 8.07 7.34 0.66
C GLN A 120 8.67 8.72 0.92
N VAL A 121 8.76 9.57 -0.11
CA VAL A 121 9.23 10.94 0.06
C VAL A 121 8.29 11.72 0.98
N LEU A 122 6.99 11.59 0.79
CA LEU A 122 5.99 12.26 1.62
C LEU A 122 6.00 11.79 3.07
N ALA A 123 6.41 10.55 3.31
CA ALA A 123 6.44 9.96 4.65
C ALA A 123 7.69 10.32 5.44
N GLN A 124 8.71 10.87 4.79
CA GLN A 124 9.95 11.23 5.47
C GLN A 124 9.72 12.42 6.41
N PRO A 125 10.36 12.41 7.59
CA PRO A 125 10.28 13.56 8.48
C PRO A 125 10.97 14.78 7.85
N THR A 126 10.37 15.92 8.05
CA THR A 126 10.93 17.20 7.57
C THR A 126 11.95 17.76 8.54
#